data_026556e8a94da80ecbe046b39e998fad
#
_entry.id   026556e8a94da80ecbe046b39e998fad
#
_cell.length_a   1.000
_cell.length_b   1.000
_cell.length_c   1.000
_cell.angle_alpha   90.00
_cell.angle_beta   90.00
_cell.angle_gamma   90.00
#
_symmetry.space_group_name_H-M   'P 1'
#
loop_
_entity.id
_entity.type
_entity.pdbx_description
1 polymer ?
#
loop_
_entity_poly.entity_id
_entity_poly.type
_entity_poly.pdbx_seq_one_letter_code
_entity_poly.pdbx_strand_id
1 'polypeptide(L)'
;RLVGSEMCIRDRKYTKLEAQVLDVALLLHMEHGGGNNSTFTTRVVTSSGSDTYSAIAAALSSLKGHKHGGANIMVMRMMDDIRNHVSDYEDEEEISAYLAKILHKEAFDRKGLIYGMGHAVYSLSDPREVIFKTFVEKLAKAKGRDKDMALYNNIEKIAPKLIAQERQIFKGVSPNVDFYSGFVYNMLDIPVELYTPLFAIARIAGWSAHRTVSYTHLTL
;
A
#
# COMPACT_ATOMS: atom_id res chain seq x y z
N ARG A 1 -16.14 -8.25 -24.01
CA ARG A 1 -15.11 -7.89 -25.00
C ARG A 1 -13.73 -7.84 -24.31
N LEU A 2 -13.13 -9.00 -24.12
CA LEU A 2 -11.79 -9.15 -23.54
C LEU A 2 -10.65 -8.95 -24.56
N VAL A 3 -10.96 -8.96 -25.85
CA VAL A 3 -9.96 -8.95 -26.94
C VAL A 3 -9.13 -7.65 -26.99
N GLY A 4 -9.69 -6.50 -26.63
CA GLY A 4 -8.94 -5.24 -26.64
C GLY A 4 -7.94 -5.09 -25.47
N SER A 5 -8.27 -5.64 -24.30
CA SER A 5 -7.40 -5.59 -23.13
C SER A 5 -6.24 -6.60 -23.21
N GLU A 6 -6.46 -7.77 -23.80
CA GLU A 6 -5.36 -8.74 -24.01
C GLU A 6 -4.31 -8.22 -25.00
N MET A 7 -4.71 -7.54 -26.06
CA MET A 7 -3.76 -6.92 -27.00
C MET A 7 -2.94 -5.82 -26.31
N CYS A 8 -3.54 -4.95 -25.51
CA CYS A 8 -2.83 -3.91 -24.78
C CYS A 8 -1.82 -4.47 -23.75
N ILE A 9 -2.11 -5.59 -23.11
CA ILE A 9 -1.19 -6.24 -22.15
C ILE A 9 -0.07 -6.99 -22.88
N ARG A 10 -0.39 -7.65 -23.98
CA ARG A 10 0.53 -8.53 -24.71
C ARG A 10 1.56 -7.77 -25.55
N ASP A 11 1.19 -6.61 -26.11
CA ASP A 11 2.05 -5.80 -26.98
C ASP A 11 2.77 -4.67 -26.23
N ARG A 12 2.55 -4.55 -24.92
CA ARG A 12 3.19 -3.51 -24.11
C ARG A 12 4.66 -3.84 -23.90
N LYS A 13 5.51 -2.99 -24.40
CA LYS A 13 6.94 -3.04 -24.14
C LYS A 13 7.17 -2.51 -22.72
N TYR A 14 7.90 -3.26 -21.91
CA TYR A 14 8.35 -2.85 -20.59
C TYR A 14 9.86 -2.84 -20.51
N THR A 15 10.41 -2.02 -19.65
CA THR A 15 11.85 -1.98 -19.36
C THR A 15 12.22 -3.01 -18.31
N LYS A 16 13.50 -3.36 -18.23
CA LYS A 16 14.00 -4.23 -17.16
C LYS A 16 13.72 -3.64 -15.77
N LEU A 17 13.81 -2.31 -15.62
CA LEU A 17 13.51 -1.63 -14.36
C LEU A 17 12.04 -1.78 -13.97
N GLU A 18 11.10 -1.58 -14.90
CA GLU A 18 9.67 -1.74 -14.64
C GLU A 18 9.33 -3.17 -14.18
N ALA A 19 9.87 -4.18 -14.86
CA ALA A 19 9.69 -5.58 -14.45
C ALA A 19 10.26 -5.83 -13.05
N GLN A 20 11.46 -5.33 -12.76
CA GLN A 20 12.11 -5.49 -11.46
C GLN A 20 11.34 -4.79 -10.34
N VAL A 21 10.81 -3.59 -10.58
CA VAL A 21 10.03 -2.85 -9.59
C VAL A 21 8.71 -3.56 -9.29
N LEU A 22 8.03 -4.10 -10.31
CA LEU A 22 6.81 -4.88 -10.10
C LEU A 22 7.09 -6.18 -9.33
N ASP A 23 8.17 -6.89 -9.66
CA ASP A 23 8.57 -8.10 -8.97
C ASP A 23 8.85 -7.83 -7.48
N VAL A 24 9.58 -6.76 -7.17
CA VAL A 24 9.83 -6.34 -5.78
C VAL A 24 8.53 -5.94 -5.08
N ALA A 25 7.62 -5.22 -5.75
CA ALA A 25 6.33 -4.87 -5.18
C ALA A 25 5.53 -6.12 -4.78
N LEU A 26 5.45 -7.11 -5.67
CA LEU A 26 4.76 -8.37 -5.39
C LEU A 26 5.43 -9.13 -4.25
N LEU A 27 6.77 -9.18 -4.21
CA LEU A 27 7.53 -9.82 -3.12
C LEU A 27 7.22 -9.17 -1.76
N LEU A 28 7.22 -7.84 -1.68
CA LEU A 28 6.96 -7.09 -0.45
C LEU A 28 5.49 -7.19 0.03
N HIS A 29 4.56 -7.46 -0.88
CA HIS A 29 3.16 -7.69 -0.54
C HIS A 29 2.83 -9.13 -0.16
N MET A 30 3.76 -10.07 -0.40
CA MET A 30 3.54 -11.51 -0.21
C MET A 30 3.16 -11.87 1.22
N GLU A 31 3.75 -11.22 2.22
CA GLU A 31 3.55 -11.54 3.64
C GLU A 31 3.42 -10.27 4.50
N HIS A 32 2.62 -10.37 5.55
CA HIS A 32 2.39 -9.27 6.49
C HIS A 32 2.11 -9.73 7.93
N GLY A 33 2.48 -10.94 8.26
CA GLY A 33 2.29 -11.53 9.58
C GLY A 33 0.88 -12.08 9.82
N GLY A 34 0.80 -13.03 10.74
CA GLY A 34 -0.42 -13.79 11.04
C GLY A 34 -1.57 -13.00 11.66
N GLY A 35 -1.31 -11.80 12.16
CA GLY A 35 -2.32 -10.87 12.72
C GLY A 35 -2.98 -9.95 11.71
N ASN A 36 -2.50 -9.93 10.47
CA ASN A 36 -3.15 -9.21 9.38
C ASN A 36 -4.53 -9.77 9.10
N ASN A 37 -5.55 -8.92 8.87
CA ASN A 37 -6.95 -9.33 8.86
C ASN A 37 -7.23 -10.50 7.90
N SER A 38 -6.76 -10.46 6.67
CA SER A 38 -6.98 -11.55 5.71
C SER A 38 -6.18 -12.81 6.06
N THR A 39 -4.97 -12.68 6.59
CA THR A 39 -4.17 -13.80 7.09
C THR A 39 -4.81 -14.42 8.33
N PHE A 40 -5.30 -13.59 9.24
CA PHE A 40 -6.05 -14.05 10.41
C PHE A 40 -7.31 -14.81 9.99
N THR A 41 -8.06 -14.29 9.02
CA THR A 41 -9.24 -14.97 8.43
C THR A 41 -8.85 -16.33 7.86
N THR A 42 -7.75 -16.44 7.12
CA THR A 42 -7.22 -17.71 6.60
C THR A 42 -7.00 -18.71 7.73
N ARG A 43 -6.36 -18.29 8.82
CA ARG A 43 -6.06 -19.14 9.97
C ARG A 43 -7.35 -19.61 10.68
N VAL A 44 -8.29 -18.68 10.89
CA VAL A 44 -9.59 -18.99 11.55
C VAL A 44 -10.37 -20.03 10.72
N VAL A 45 -10.51 -19.80 9.40
CA VAL A 45 -11.22 -20.74 8.52
C VAL A 45 -10.49 -22.10 8.42
N THR A 46 -9.16 -22.07 8.42
CA THR A 46 -8.35 -23.31 8.43
C THR A 46 -8.58 -24.10 9.72
N SER A 47 -8.67 -23.45 10.89
CA SER A 47 -8.85 -24.10 12.18
C SER A 47 -10.19 -24.85 12.32
N SER A 48 -11.18 -24.50 11.51
CA SER A 48 -12.46 -25.23 11.44
C SER A 48 -12.42 -26.49 10.57
N GLY A 49 -11.26 -26.87 10.02
CA GLY A 49 -11.13 -28.01 9.11
C GLY A 49 -11.60 -27.76 7.69
N SER A 50 -11.81 -26.50 7.30
CA SER A 50 -12.26 -26.14 5.95
C SER A 50 -11.17 -26.40 4.90
N ASP A 51 -11.60 -26.57 3.64
CA ASP A 51 -10.70 -26.81 2.52
C ASP A 51 -9.88 -25.57 2.12
N THR A 52 -8.85 -25.77 1.29
CA THR A 52 -7.94 -24.69 0.87
C THR A 52 -8.63 -23.58 0.10
N TYR A 53 -9.53 -23.93 -0.80
CA TYR A 53 -10.23 -22.93 -1.64
C TYR A 53 -11.14 -22.05 -0.81
N SER A 54 -11.87 -22.63 0.12
CA SER A 54 -12.74 -21.90 1.06
C SER A 54 -11.93 -20.96 1.96
N ALA A 55 -10.78 -21.40 2.48
CA ALA A 55 -9.91 -20.57 3.31
C ALA A 55 -9.33 -19.38 2.51
N ILE A 56 -8.88 -19.59 1.28
CA ILE A 56 -8.37 -18.52 0.41
C ILE A 56 -9.49 -17.61 -0.07
N ALA A 57 -10.67 -18.13 -0.39
CA ALA A 57 -11.82 -17.30 -0.76
C ALA A 57 -12.27 -16.38 0.40
N ALA A 58 -12.25 -16.86 1.63
CA ALA A 58 -12.52 -16.06 2.81
C ALA A 58 -11.45 -14.96 3.02
N ALA A 59 -10.19 -15.27 2.80
CA ALA A 59 -9.09 -14.29 2.84
C ALA A 59 -9.24 -13.21 1.77
N LEU A 60 -9.60 -13.57 0.54
CA LEU A 60 -9.89 -12.64 -0.54
C LEU A 60 -11.08 -11.74 -0.20
N SER A 61 -12.14 -12.29 0.38
CA SER A 61 -13.31 -11.54 0.83
C SER A 61 -12.94 -10.53 1.93
N SER A 62 -12.07 -10.91 2.86
CA SER A 62 -11.52 -10.02 3.87
C SER A 62 -10.68 -8.90 3.25
N LEU A 63 -9.77 -9.24 2.32
CA LEU A 63 -8.92 -8.26 1.65
C LEU A 63 -9.71 -7.27 0.78
N LYS A 64 -10.79 -7.72 0.13
CA LYS A 64 -11.67 -6.86 -0.67
C LYS A 64 -12.31 -5.74 0.13
N GLY A 65 -12.42 -5.87 1.46
CA GLY A 65 -13.00 -4.86 2.33
C GLY A 65 -12.25 -3.52 2.25
N HIS A 66 -12.99 -2.42 2.11
CA HIS A 66 -12.44 -1.07 1.93
C HIS A 66 -11.52 -0.59 3.07
N LYS A 67 -11.65 -1.18 4.26
CA LYS A 67 -10.79 -0.88 5.42
C LYS A 67 -9.48 -1.66 5.42
N HIS A 68 -9.35 -2.68 4.57
CA HIS A 68 -8.19 -3.57 4.54
C HIS A 68 -7.40 -3.44 3.24
N GLY A 69 -7.99 -3.76 2.09
CA GLY A 69 -7.27 -3.81 0.81
C GLY A 69 -7.29 -2.51 -0.01
N GLY A 70 -7.89 -1.44 0.51
CA GLY A 70 -8.04 -0.18 -0.23
C GLY A 70 -7.05 0.93 0.17
N ALA A 71 -6.05 0.64 1.01
CA ALA A 71 -5.19 1.67 1.59
C ALA A 71 -4.37 2.42 0.52
N ASN A 72 -3.75 1.71 -0.42
CA ASN A 72 -2.96 2.32 -1.49
C ASN A 72 -3.80 3.20 -2.44
N ILE A 73 -5.05 2.82 -2.72
CA ILE A 73 -5.99 3.64 -3.52
C ILE A 73 -6.32 4.93 -2.77
N MET A 74 -6.50 4.86 -1.45
CA MET A 74 -6.77 6.05 -0.64
C MET A 74 -5.54 6.96 -0.56
N VAL A 75 -4.32 6.42 -0.52
CA VAL A 75 -3.09 7.21 -0.66
C VAL A 75 -3.09 7.95 -1.98
N MET A 76 -3.36 7.29 -3.10
CA MET A 76 -3.38 7.93 -4.42
C MET A 76 -4.39 9.08 -4.49
N ARG A 77 -5.61 8.86 -4.00
CA ARG A 77 -6.65 9.92 -3.95
C ARG A 77 -6.25 11.09 -3.07
N MET A 78 -5.63 10.83 -1.93
CA MET A 78 -5.11 11.87 -1.05
C MET A 78 -3.99 12.65 -1.72
N MET A 79 -3.08 11.98 -2.42
CA MET A 79 -1.99 12.63 -3.15
C MET A 79 -2.50 13.49 -4.30
N ASP A 80 -3.55 13.04 -5.00
CA ASP A 80 -4.20 13.83 -6.04
C ASP A 80 -4.89 15.07 -5.46
N ASP A 81 -5.54 14.92 -4.31
CA ASP A 81 -6.13 16.06 -3.60
C ASP A 81 -5.07 17.07 -3.13
N ILE A 82 -3.95 16.60 -2.57
CA ILE A 82 -2.82 17.45 -2.20
C ILE A 82 -2.25 18.20 -3.40
N ARG A 83 -2.03 17.52 -4.54
CA ARG A 83 -1.54 18.15 -5.79
C ARG A 83 -2.44 19.27 -6.28
N ASN A 84 -3.74 19.20 -6.05
CA ASN A 84 -4.69 20.21 -6.46
C ASN A 84 -4.72 21.44 -5.54
N HIS A 85 -4.12 21.36 -4.35
CA HIS A 85 -4.20 22.40 -3.34
C HIS A 85 -2.84 22.95 -2.89
N VAL A 86 -1.74 22.27 -3.21
CA VAL A 86 -0.37 22.69 -2.92
C VAL A 86 0.28 23.11 -4.21
N SER A 87 0.82 24.32 -4.23
CA SER A 87 1.42 24.93 -5.43
C SER A 87 2.89 24.54 -5.59
N ASP A 88 3.62 24.49 -4.49
CA ASP A 88 5.03 24.17 -4.45
C ASP A 88 5.26 22.88 -3.64
N TYR A 89 5.72 21.83 -4.33
CA TYR A 89 5.98 20.53 -3.71
C TYR A 89 7.28 20.48 -2.90
N GLU A 90 8.07 21.55 -2.92
CA GLU A 90 9.28 21.72 -2.11
C GLU A 90 9.03 22.62 -0.88
N ASP A 91 7.90 23.34 -0.84
CA ASP A 91 7.51 24.15 0.31
C ASP A 91 6.93 23.28 1.44
N GLU A 92 7.78 23.00 2.43
CA GLU A 92 7.40 22.20 3.60
C GLU A 92 6.31 22.87 4.45
N GLU A 93 6.22 24.21 4.48
CA GLU A 93 5.21 24.94 5.25
C GLU A 93 3.83 24.82 4.57
N GLU A 94 3.75 25.01 3.25
CA GLU A 94 2.52 24.84 2.48
C GLU A 94 1.99 23.41 2.62
N ILE A 95 2.85 22.41 2.46
CA ILE A 95 2.50 20.98 2.62
C ILE A 95 2.02 20.71 4.04
N SER A 96 2.75 21.16 5.05
CA SER A 96 2.39 20.96 6.47
C SER A 96 1.03 21.56 6.79
N ALA A 97 0.76 22.79 6.32
CA ALA A 97 -0.52 23.47 6.53
C ALA A 97 -1.68 22.70 5.89
N TYR A 98 -1.48 22.12 4.70
CA TYR A 98 -2.52 21.33 4.06
C TYR A 98 -2.74 19.98 4.76
N LEU A 99 -1.68 19.29 5.17
CA LEU A 99 -1.79 18.06 5.95
C LEU A 99 -2.49 18.28 7.29
N ALA A 100 -2.28 19.43 7.94
CA ALA A 100 -3.00 19.81 9.16
C ALA A 100 -4.51 19.91 8.90
N LYS A 101 -4.95 20.53 7.79
CA LYS A 101 -6.38 20.57 7.40
C LYS A 101 -6.95 19.16 7.22
N ILE A 102 -6.19 18.24 6.62
CA ILE A 102 -6.62 16.82 6.51
C ILE A 102 -6.83 16.21 7.90
N LEU A 103 -5.88 16.40 8.83
CA LEU A 103 -5.96 15.88 10.19
C LEU A 103 -7.12 16.48 10.99
N HIS A 104 -7.42 17.76 10.79
CA HIS A 104 -8.53 18.48 11.42
C HIS A 104 -9.89 18.18 10.76
N LYS A 105 -9.94 17.30 9.74
CA LYS A 105 -11.17 16.93 9.01
C LYS A 105 -11.76 18.05 8.17
N GLU A 106 -10.95 19.00 7.78
CA GLU A 106 -11.35 20.17 6.99
C GLU A 106 -11.12 19.98 5.48
N ALA A 107 -10.24 19.02 5.12
CA ALA A 107 -9.87 18.74 3.74
C ALA A 107 -9.98 17.24 3.40
N PHE A 108 -9.86 16.92 2.12
CA PHE A 108 -9.94 15.60 1.53
C PHE A 108 -11.26 14.88 1.91
N ASP A 109 -11.18 13.68 2.50
CA ASP A 109 -12.34 12.85 2.86
C ASP A 109 -12.93 13.13 4.26
N ARG A 110 -12.39 14.12 4.95
CA ARG A 110 -12.80 14.58 6.29
C ARG A 110 -12.76 13.50 7.38
N LYS A 111 -11.96 12.45 7.20
CA LYS A 111 -11.78 11.42 8.23
C LYS A 111 -10.64 11.72 9.19
N GLY A 112 -9.83 12.72 8.89
CA GLY A 112 -8.69 13.11 9.70
C GLY A 112 -7.55 12.09 9.63
N LEU A 113 -7.34 11.44 8.50
CA LEU A 113 -6.32 10.42 8.30
C LEU A 113 -5.37 10.83 7.18
N ILE A 114 -4.08 10.78 7.44
CA ILE A 114 -3.05 10.78 6.40
C ILE A 114 -2.80 9.31 6.05
N TYR A 115 -3.32 8.89 4.90
CA TYR A 115 -3.25 7.51 4.44
C TYR A 115 -1.82 7.12 4.11
N GLY A 116 -1.47 5.86 4.32
CA GLY A 116 -0.11 5.35 4.14
C GLY A 116 0.83 5.63 5.32
N MET A 117 0.34 6.32 6.37
CA MET A 117 1.08 6.61 7.59
C MET A 117 0.61 5.75 8.75
N GLY A 118 1.59 5.21 9.49
CA GLY A 118 1.34 4.35 10.65
C GLY A 118 1.18 2.88 10.30
N HIS A 119 1.46 2.04 11.27
CA HIS A 119 1.38 0.59 11.17
C HIS A 119 1.06 -0.02 12.52
N ALA A 120 0.29 -1.13 12.51
CA ALA A 120 -0.08 -1.83 13.74
C ALA A 120 1.14 -2.46 14.45
N VAL A 121 2.13 -2.91 13.69
CA VAL A 121 3.33 -3.60 14.18
C VAL A 121 4.55 -2.68 14.19
N TYR A 122 4.81 -2.00 13.09
CA TYR A 122 6.02 -1.17 12.92
C TYR A 122 5.77 0.26 13.43
N SER A 123 6.58 0.70 14.39
CA SER A 123 6.47 2.05 14.96
C SER A 123 7.61 2.97 14.55
N LEU A 124 8.78 2.43 14.23
CA LEU A 124 9.95 3.22 13.83
C LEU A 124 10.10 3.30 12.32
N SER A 125 10.00 2.16 11.63
CA SER A 125 9.99 2.09 10.17
C SER A 125 9.36 0.77 9.71
N ASP A 126 8.74 0.75 8.54
CA ASP A 126 8.36 -0.49 7.85
C ASP A 126 9.54 -0.91 6.95
N PRO A 127 10.22 -2.03 7.24
CA PRO A 127 11.39 -2.44 6.46
C PRO A 127 11.05 -2.68 4.98
N ARG A 128 9.80 -3.01 4.68
CA ARG A 128 9.33 -3.18 3.30
C ARG A 128 9.27 -1.85 2.57
N GLU A 129 8.80 -0.81 3.24
CA GLU A 129 8.75 0.55 2.70
C GLU A 129 10.16 1.07 2.41
N VAL A 130 11.10 0.92 3.33
CA VAL A 130 12.50 1.35 3.17
C VAL A 130 13.15 0.72 1.94
N ILE A 131 12.97 -0.60 1.77
CA ILE A 131 13.47 -1.30 0.58
C ILE A 131 12.76 -0.79 -0.68
N PHE A 132 11.44 -0.67 -0.63
CA PHE A 132 10.63 -0.30 -1.78
C PHE A 132 10.96 1.10 -2.29
N LYS A 133 11.15 2.06 -1.39
CA LYS A 133 11.51 3.45 -1.70
C LYS A 133 12.70 3.56 -2.64
N THR A 134 13.74 2.75 -2.45
CA THR A 134 14.92 2.76 -3.32
C THR A 134 14.61 2.42 -4.79
N PHE A 135 13.61 1.58 -5.01
CA PHE A 135 13.14 1.23 -6.36
C PHE A 135 12.18 2.27 -6.91
N VAL A 136 11.34 2.87 -6.05
CA VAL A 136 10.41 3.95 -6.41
C VAL A 136 11.17 5.16 -6.93
N GLU A 137 12.23 5.59 -6.23
CA GLU A 137 13.08 6.71 -6.64
C GLU A 137 13.72 6.47 -8.03
N LYS A 138 14.25 5.27 -8.28
CA LYS A 138 14.82 4.91 -9.57
C LYS A 138 13.76 4.93 -10.69
N LEU A 139 12.57 4.42 -10.40
CA LEU A 139 11.47 4.40 -11.36
C LEU A 139 10.95 5.81 -11.64
N ALA A 140 10.76 6.63 -10.60
CA ALA A 140 10.33 8.01 -10.73
C ALA A 140 11.27 8.82 -11.61
N LYS A 141 12.58 8.70 -11.39
CA LYS A 141 13.60 9.33 -12.23
C LYS A 141 13.54 8.85 -13.69
N ALA A 142 13.40 7.54 -13.90
CA ALA A 142 13.29 6.97 -15.26
C ALA A 142 12.03 7.40 -16.00
N LYS A 143 10.95 7.71 -15.27
CA LYS A 143 9.65 8.18 -15.80
C LYS A 143 9.52 9.71 -15.83
N GLY A 144 10.53 10.47 -15.39
CA GLY A 144 10.45 11.93 -15.30
C GLY A 144 9.44 12.44 -14.27
N ARG A 145 9.23 11.66 -13.19
CA ARG A 145 8.28 11.96 -12.10
C ARG A 145 8.98 12.48 -10.84
N ASP A 146 10.12 13.19 -11.01
CA ASP A 146 10.93 13.69 -9.90
C ASP A 146 10.17 14.66 -8.99
N LYS A 147 9.30 15.52 -9.56
CA LYS A 147 8.45 16.43 -8.78
C LYS A 147 7.46 15.69 -7.88
N ASP A 148 6.82 14.65 -8.39
CA ASP A 148 5.95 13.82 -7.57
C ASP A 148 6.73 13.13 -6.45
N MET A 149 7.92 12.62 -6.76
CA MET A 149 8.78 11.98 -5.77
C MET A 149 9.20 12.96 -4.67
N ALA A 150 9.50 14.23 -5.03
CA ALA A 150 9.79 15.28 -4.04
C ALA A 150 8.60 15.50 -3.09
N LEU A 151 7.36 15.56 -3.61
CA LEU A 151 6.16 15.64 -2.78
C LEU A 151 6.02 14.45 -1.83
N TYR A 152 6.21 13.22 -2.31
CA TYR A 152 6.18 12.03 -1.46
C TYR A 152 7.23 12.08 -0.35
N ASN A 153 8.47 12.47 -0.67
CA ASN A 153 9.56 12.60 0.30
C ASN A 153 9.25 13.66 1.38
N ASN A 154 8.68 14.80 0.99
CA ASN A 154 8.31 15.85 1.93
C ASN A 154 7.16 15.42 2.84
N ILE A 155 6.13 14.77 2.31
CA ILE A 155 5.05 14.23 3.13
C ILE A 155 5.56 13.16 4.09
N GLU A 156 6.44 12.26 3.64
CA GLU A 156 7.08 11.26 4.51
C GLU A 156 7.84 11.89 5.68
N LYS A 157 8.51 13.02 5.45
CA LYS A 157 9.26 13.76 6.47
C LYS A 157 8.36 14.51 7.45
N ILE A 158 7.29 15.13 6.95
CA ILE A 158 6.42 16.05 7.69
C ILE A 158 5.31 15.30 8.43
N ALA A 159 4.62 14.37 7.76
CA ALA A 159 3.41 13.74 8.28
C ALA A 159 3.62 13.01 9.63
N PRO A 160 4.71 12.24 9.87
CA PRO A 160 4.92 11.60 11.15
C PRO A 160 4.99 12.58 12.32
N LYS A 161 5.69 13.70 12.14
CA LYS A 161 5.83 14.74 13.16
C LYS A 161 4.49 15.40 13.45
N LEU A 162 3.77 15.77 12.41
CA LEU A 162 2.46 16.41 12.51
C LEU A 162 1.43 15.50 13.19
N ILE A 163 1.37 14.23 12.81
CA ILE A 163 0.49 13.24 13.43
C ILE A 163 0.85 13.05 14.91
N ALA A 164 2.13 12.98 15.25
CA ALA A 164 2.57 12.83 16.64
C ALA A 164 2.15 14.02 17.50
N GLN A 165 2.27 15.24 16.99
CA GLN A 165 1.87 16.47 17.67
C GLN A 165 0.35 16.54 17.85
N GLU A 166 -0.41 16.36 16.78
CA GLU A 166 -1.87 16.50 16.78
C GLU A 166 -2.59 15.43 17.60
N ARG A 167 -2.07 14.20 17.59
CA ARG A 167 -2.70 13.07 18.27
C ARG A 167 -2.07 12.70 19.60
N GLN A 168 -1.05 13.43 20.06
CA GLN A 168 -0.29 13.12 21.27
C GLN A 168 0.19 11.65 21.29
N ILE A 169 0.62 11.13 20.15
CA ILE A 169 1.09 9.75 20.00
C ILE A 169 2.58 9.74 20.29
N PHE A 170 2.95 9.17 21.45
CA PHE A 170 4.36 8.95 21.82
C PHE A 170 5.01 7.76 21.10
N LYS A 171 4.22 6.87 20.52
CA LYS A 171 4.70 5.80 19.66
C LYS A 171 4.97 6.38 18.27
N GLY A 172 6.16 6.19 17.74
CA GLY A 172 6.52 6.69 16.42
C GLY A 172 5.52 6.33 15.34
N VAL A 173 5.38 7.20 14.35
CA VAL A 173 4.58 6.98 13.14
C VAL A 173 5.55 6.98 11.97
N SER A 174 5.44 6.00 11.07
CA SER A 174 6.25 5.89 9.86
C SER A 174 5.37 5.55 8.65
N PRO A 175 5.81 5.85 7.43
CA PRO A 175 5.12 5.36 6.25
C PRO A 175 5.13 3.83 6.21
N ASN A 176 4.10 3.27 5.63
CA ASN A 176 4.00 1.84 5.36
C ASN A 176 4.11 1.56 3.85
N VAL A 177 4.13 0.29 3.47
CA VAL A 177 4.33 -0.11 2.07
C VAL A 177 3.25 0.46 1.13
N ASP A 178 2.04 0.72 1.63
CA ASP A 178 0.94 1.26 0.82
C ASP A 178 1.16 2.73 0.44
N PHE A 179 2.03 3.45 1.16
CA PHE A 179 2.34 4.84 0.84
C PHE A 179 2.94 4.99 -0.57
N TYR A 180 3.80 4.07 -0.97
CA TYR A 180 4.46 4.10 -2.27
C TYR A 180 3.85 3.17 -3.32
N SER A 181 3.13 2.11 -2.91
CA SER A 181 2.69 1.07 -3.86
C SER A 181 1.74 1.59 -4.94
N GLY A 182 0.81 2.47 -4.57
CA GLY A 182 -0.09 3.10 -5.54
C GLY A 182 0.65 3.97 -6.55
N PHE A 183 1.66 4.72 -6.11
CA PHE A 183 2.49 5.54 -6.99
C PHE A 183 3.28 4.69 -8.00
N VAL A 184 3.85 3.58 -7.55
CA VAL A 184 4.51 2.62 -8.43
C VAL A 184 3.56 2.08 -9.49
N TYR A 185 2.39 1.62 -9.09
CA TYR A 185 1.41 1.06 -10.00
C TYR A 185 0.93 2.11 -11.02
N ASN A 186 0.79 3.37 -10.60
CA ASN A 186 0.49 4.48 -11.48
C ASN A 186 1.61 4.72 -12.51
N MET A 187 2.88 4.73 -12.07
CA MET A 187 4.03 4.88 -12.98
C MET A 187 4.20 3.70 -13.95
N LEU A 188 3.69 2.53 -13.58
CA LEU A 188 3.63 1.35 -14.43
C LEU A 188 2.37 1.33 -15.33
N ASP A 189 1.55 2.40 -15.30
CA ASP A 189 0.27 2.53 -16.00
C ASP A 189 -0.69 1.36 -15.72
N ILE A 190 -0.67 0.81 -14.51
CA ILE A 190 -1.58 -0.24 -14.09
C ILE A 190 -2.92 0.42 -13.74
N PRO A 191 -4.05 -0.06 -14.27
CA PRO A 191 -5.37 0.44 -13.90
C PRO A 191 -5.64 0.30 -12.40
N VAL A 192 -6.28 1.33 -11.80
CA VAL A 192 -6.54 1.38 -10.35
C VAL A 192 -7.35 0.18 -9.86
N GLU A 193 -8.22 -0.35 -10.70
CA GLU A 193 -9.05 -1.53 -10.42
C GLU A 193 -8.21 -2.79 -10.16
N LEU A 194 -6.96 -2.82 -10.64
CA LEU A 194 -6.05 -3.95 -10.45
C LEU A 194 -5.16 -3.84 -9.22
N TYR A 195 -5.15 -2.72 -8.48
CA TYR A 195 -4.27 -2.53 -7.33
C TYR A 195 -4.54 -3.56 -6.21
N THR A 196 -5.80 -3.71 -5.81
CA THR A 196 -6.19 -4.73 -4.82
C THR A 196 -6.05 -6.16 -5.36
N PRO A 197 -6.43 -6.50 -6.61
CA PRO A 197 -6.12 -7.79 -7.22
C PRO A 197 -4.64 -8.15 -7.24
N LEU A 198 -3.74 -7.23 -7.60
CA LEU A 198 -2.29 -7.48 -7.57
C LEU A 198 -1.78 -7.78 -6.16
N PHE A 199 -2.27 -7.01 -5.18
CA PHE A 199 -1.98 -7.27 -3.78
C PHE A 199 -2.45 -8.67 -3.36
N ALA A 200 -3.65 -9.07 -3.79
CA ALA A 200 -4.20 -10.40 -3.52
C ALA A 200 -3.35 -11.52 -4.12
N ILE A 201 -2.96 -11.38 -5.40
CA ILE A 201 -2.11 -12.36 -6.10
C ILE A 201 -0.81 -12.59 -5.32
N ALA A 202 -0.15 -11.52 -4.90
CA ALA A 202 1.06 -11.63 -4.09
C ALA A 202 0.79 -12.31 -2.74
N ARG A 203 -0.28 -11.91 -2.04
CA ARG A 203 -0.59 -12.37 -0.69
C ARG A 203 -1.06 -13.82 -0.61
N ILE A 204 -1.53 -14.41 -1.70
CA ILE A 204 -1.89 -15.85 -1.74
C ILE A 204 -0.74 -16.73 -1.26
N ALA A 205 0.50 -16.40 -1.57
CA ALA A 205 1.68 -17.14 -1.09
C ALA A 205 1.76 -17.14 0.45
N GLY A 206 1.62 -15.97 1.08
CA GLY A 206 1.62 -15.84 2.53
C GLY A 206 0.42 -16.54 3.19
N TRP A 207 -0.79 -16.39 2.63
CA TRP A 207 -1.97 -17.12 3.13
C TRP A 207 -1.78 -18.62 3.04
N SER A 208 -1.21 -19.13 1.94
CA SER A 208 -0.94 -20.56 1.76
C SER A 208 0.07 -21.09 2.78
N ALA A 209 1.13 -20.32 3.06
CA ALA A 209 2.09 -20.65 4.09
C ALA A 209 1.46 -20.72 5.48
N HIS A 210 0.68 -19.69 5.86
CA HIS A 210 -0.03 -19.68 7.14
C HIS A 210 -1.06 -20.81 7.26
N ARG A 211 -1.76 -21.14 6.17
CA ARG A 211 -2.66 -22.28 6.12
C ARG A 211 -1.91 -23.59 6.37
N THR A 212 -0.80 -23.81 5.68
CA THR A 212 0.02 -25.03 5.83
C THR A 212 0.49 -25.20 7.28
N VAL A 213 1.02 -24.13 7.87
CA VAL A 213 1.47 -24.15 9.27
C VAL A 213 0.30 -24.43 10.22
N SER A 214 -0.84 -23.75 10.04
CA SER A 214 -2.02 -23.96 10.88
C SER A 214 -2.57 -25.37 10.76
N TYR A 215 -2.59 -25.94 9.55
CA TYR A 215 -3.06 -27.30 9.31
C TYR A 215 -2.17 -28.34 9.97
N THR A 216 -0.86 -28.17 9.90
CA THR A 216 0.11 -29.14 10.46
C THR A 216 0.23 -29.06 11.98
N HIS A 217 -0.09 -27.93 12.62
CA HIS A 217 0.02 -27.74 14.08
C HIS A 217 -1.32 -27.89 14.83
N LEU A 218 -2.45 -27.84 14.14
CA LEU A 218 -3.79 -28.05 14.75
C LEU A 218 -4.22 -29.53 14.75
N THR A 219 -3.41 -30.41 14.18
CA THR A 219 -3.66 -31.86 14.14
C THR A 219 -2.99 -32.62 15.29
N LEU A 220 -2.60 -31.93 16.37
CA LEU A 220 -2.06 -32.55 17.58
C LEU A 220 -3.10 -32.58 18.69
#